data_ccadc01472628651989b5cf9e87790c2
#
_entry.id   ccadc01472628651989b5cf9e87790c2
#
_cell.length_a   1.000
_cell.length_b   1.000
_cell.length_c   1.000
_cell.angle_alpha   90.00
_cell.angle_beta   90.00
_cell.angle_gamma   90.00
#
_symmetry.space_group_name_H-M   'P 1'
#
loop_
_entity.id
_entity.type
_entity.pdbx_description
1 polymer ?
#
loop_
_entity_poly.entity_id
_entity_poly.type
_entity_poly.pdbx_seq_one_letter_code
_entity_poly.pdbx_strand_id
1 'polypeptide(L)'
;MTIDAHLPLRGQKALVTGASSGIGAAIATAFGAAGAAVGVNYRSHPEEAEWIVEAIRGAGGEAMALKADVSSEDEVRTMFDAFGEAFGRVDVLVANSGIQRDAAFAEMTLDQWRRVLDVNLTGQFLCAREAVRRFLAQGPDPSVSRATGKIICMSSVHEVIPWAGHVNYAASKGGVMLMMKSLAQEVAQAGIRVNGIAPGAIKTPINREAWETPEAERKLLELIPYGRVGEPEDIARAAVWLASDASDYVVGTTLFVDGGMTLYPGFRENG
;
A
#
# COMPACT_ATOMS: atom_id res chain seq x y z
N MET A 1 9.89 14.03 21.78
CA MET A 1 10.03 12.57 21.66
C MET A 1 11.18 12.28 20.71
N THR A 2 12.19 11.54 21.14
CA THR A 2 13.32 11.18 20.25
C THR A 2 12.84 9.97 19.41
N ILE A 3 12.93 10.10 18.07
CA ILE A 3 12.62 8.98 17.18
C ILE A 3 13.68 7.90 17.41
N ASP A 4 13.27 6.71 17.83
CA ASP A 4 14.18 5.56 17.89
C ASP A 4 14.49 5.14 16.44
N ALA A 5 15.69 5.43 15.98
CA ALA A 5 16.11 5.16 14.61
C ALA A 5 16.14 3.64 14.29
N HIS A 6 16.17 2.78 15.31
CA HIS A 6 16.18 1.32 15.15
C HIS A 6 14.77 0.72 15.11
N LEU A 7 13.80 1.31 15.81
CA LEU A 7 12.41 0.83 15.85
C LEU A 7 11.43 2.01 15.64
N PRO A 8 11.39 2.61 14.44
CA PRO A 8 10.63 3.83 14.17
C PRO A 8 9.11 3.65 14.28
N LEU A 9 8.60 2.43 14.35
CA LEU A 9 7.18 2.11 14.51
C LEU A 9 6.88 1.41 15.84
N ARG A 10 7.80 1.51 16.83
CA ARG A 10 7.62 0.87 18.14
C ARG A 10 6.28 1.24 18.77
N GLY A 11 5.51 0.21 19.17
CA GLY A 11 4.22 0.35 19.85
C GLY A 11 3.04 0.67 18.92
N GLN A 12 3.27 1.01 17.67
CA GLN A 12 2.21 1.24 16.71
C GLN A 12 1.53 -0.07 16.27
N LYS A 13 0.25 0.02 15.89
CA LYS A 13 -0.56 -1.08 15.40
C LYS A 13 -0.92 -0.82 13.95
N ALA A 14 -0.43 -1.65 13.04
CA ALA A 14 -0.51 -1.45 11.60
C ALA A 14 -1.30 -2.55 10.91
N LEU A 15 -2.30 -2.17 10.11
CA LEU A 15 -3.06 -3.08 9.26
C LEU A 15 -2.61 -2.92 7.80
N VAL A 16 -2.18 -4.01 7.17
CA VAL A 16 -1.73 -4.03 5.77
C VAL A 16 -2.67 -4.91 4.95
N THR A 17 -3.35 -4.35 3.95
CA THR A 17 -4.25 -5.11 3.09
C THR A 17 -3.52 -5.76 1.92
N GLY A 18 -3.96 -6.97 1.52
CA GLY A 18 -3.28 -7.75 0.49
C GLY A 18 -1.83 -8.08 0.86
N ALA A 19 -1.61 -8.49 2.11
CA ALA A 19 -0.29 -8.63 2.70
C ALA A 19 0.25 -10.07 2.67
N SER A 20 -0.42 -11.02 1.99
CA SER A 20 0.06 -12.40 1.86
C SER A 20 1.20 -12.57 0.83
N SER A 21 1.40 -11.60 -0.07
CA SER A 21 2.44 -11.70 -1.11
C SER A 21 2.95 -10.33 -1.59
N GLY A 22 4.01 -10.32 -2.37
CA GLY A 22 4.53 -9.15 -3.08
C GLY A 22 4.82 -7.95 -2.19
N ILE A 23 4.39 -6.76 -2.61
CA ILE A 23 4.63 -5.48 -1.91
C ILE A 23 4.01 -5.51 -0.50
N GLY A 24 2.78 -6.02 -0.37
CA GLY A 24 2.09 -6.06 0.91
C GLY A 24 2.81 -6.92 1.95
N ALA A 25 3.33 -8.08 1.55
CA ALA A 25 4.12 -8.96 2.40
C ALA A 25 5.43 -8.30 2.86
N ALA A 26 6.15 -7.65 1.93
CA ALA A 26 7.38 -6.93 2.26
C ALA A 26 7.11 -5.77 3.23
N ILE A 27 6.02 -5.01 3.04
CA ILE A 27 5.62 -3.93 3.97
C ILE A 27 5.27 -4.51 5.34
N ALA A 28 4.46 -5.58 5.42
CA ALA A 28 4.08 -6.20 6.68
C ALA A 28 5.31 -6.68 7.47
N THR A 29 6.24 -7.36 6.78
CA THR A 29 7.50 -7.82 7.38
C THR A 29 8.37 -6.65 7.86
N ALA A 30 8.52 -5.61 7.05
CA ALA A 30 9.31 -4.43 7.41
C ALA A 30 8.68 -3.66 8.59
N PHE A 31 7.36 -3.59 8.68
CA PHE A 31 6.65 -2.96 9.80
C PHE A 31 6.86 -3.74 11.10
N GLY A 32 6.80 -5.08 11.05
CA GLY A 32 7.14 -5.92 12.20
C GLY A 32 8.58 -5.68 12.66
N ALA A 33 9.54 -5.68 11.73
CA ALA A 33 10.94 -5.38 12.03
C ALA A 33 11.16 -3.96 12.57
N ALA A 34 10.31 -3.00 12.20
CA ALA A 34 10.32 -1.62 12.70
C ALA A 34 9.63 -1.45 14.06
N GLY A 35 9.10 -2.53 14.67
CA GLY A 35 8.51 -2.56 15.99
C GLY A 35 7.00 -2.37 16.06
N ALA A 36 6.29 -2.46 14.95
CA ALA A 36 4.83 -2.45 14.93
C ALA A 36 4.25 -3.84 15.18
N ALA A 37 3.04 -3.89 15.78
CA ALA A 37 2.19 -5.07 15.68
C ALA A 37 1.41 -5.02 14.38
N VAL A 38 1.34 -6.14 13.63
CA VAL A 38 0.91 -6.14 12.23
C VAL A 38 -0.29 -7.06 11.98
N GLY A 39 -1.35 -6.50 11.40
CA GLY A 39 -2.43 -7.24 10.78
C GLY A 39 -2.09 -7.55 9.33
N VAL A 40 -1.98 -8.82 8.99
CA VAL A 40 -1.68 -9.33 7.65
C VAL A 40 -2.98 -9.75 6.99
N ASN A 41 -3.58 -8.84 6.21
CA ASN A 41 -4.83 -9.17 5.53
C ASN A 41 -4.58 -10.00 4.27
N TYR A 42 -5.44 -10.98 4.07
CA TYR A 42 -5.52 -11.82 2.87
C TYR A 42 -6.98 -12.08 2.47
N ARG A 43 -7.21 -12.42 1.20
CA ARG A 43 -8.52 -12.86 0.71
C ARG A 43 -8.59 -14.39 0.54
N SER A 44 -7.61 -14.93 -0.14
CA SER A 44 -7.38 -16.34 -0.43
C SER A 44 -5.97 -16.70 0.00
N HIS A 45 -5.63 -17.97 0.08
CA HIS A 45 -4.29 -18.45 0.47
C HIS A 45 -3.90 -18.09 1.92
N PRO A 46 -4.62 -18.64 2.92
CA PRO A 46 -4.32 -18.41 4.33
C PRO A 46 -2.89 -18.82 4.71
N GLU A 47 -2.36 -19.87 4.10
CA GLU A 47 -1.00 -20.37 4.32
C GLU A 47 0.07 -19.33 4.03
N GLU A 48 -0.09 -18.53 2.95
CA GLU A 48 0.86 -17.47 2.61
C GLU A 48 0.84 -16.35 3.68
N ALA A 49 -0.35 -15.98 4.16
CA ALA A 49 -0.48 -14.98 5.22
C ALA A 49 0.11 -15.47 6.56
N GLU A 50 -0.11 -16.75 6.90
CA GLU A 50 0.46 -17.34 8.11
C GLU A 50 1.99 -17.41 8.04
N TRP A 51 2.61 -17.68 6.89
CA TRP A 51 4.07 -17.61 6.75
C TRP A 51 4.62 -16.23 7.06
N ILE A 52 3.93 -15.15 6.64
CA ILE A 52 4.34 -13.78 6.97
C ILE A 52 4.19 -13.53 8.48
N VAL A 53 3.07 -13.98 9.07
CA VAL A 53 2.85 -13.86 10.51
C VAL A 53 3.92 -14.60 11.30
N GLU A 54 4.24 -15.84 10.92
CA GLU A 54 5.29 -16.63 11.56
C GLU A 54 6.69 -15.99 11.42
N ALA A 55 6.99 -15.43 10.26
CA ALA A 55 8.25 -14.72 10.04
C ALA A 55 8.38 -13.48 10.96
N ILE A 56 7.31 -12.69 11.11
CA ILE A 56 7.29 -11.53 12.01
C ILE A 56 7.43 -11.96 13.46
N ARG A 57 6.67 -12.99 13.88
CA ARG A 57 6.73 -13.52 15.26
C ARG A 57 8.08 -14.16 15.58
N GLY A 58 8.66 -14.90 14.64
CA GLY A 58 9.99 -15.51 14.75
C GLY A 58 11.11 -14.49 14.90
N ALA A 59 10.93 -13.27 14.38
CA ALA A 59 11.81 -12.13 14.59
C ALA A 59 11.54 -11.34 15.89
N GLY A 60 10.60 -11.80 16.74
CA GLY A 60 10.25 -11.16 18.01
C GLY A 60 9.17 -10.09 17.92
N GLY A 61 8.51 -9.93 16.76
CA GLY A 61 7.39 -9.03 16.56
C GLY A 61 6.04 -9.65 16.90
N GLU A 62 4.99 -8.84 16.76
CA GLU A 62 3.60 -9.26 16.94
C GLU A 62 2.86 -9.20 15.61
N ALA A 63 2.13 -10.23 15.21
CA ALA A 63 1.33 -10.22 14.00
C ALA A 63 0.13 -11.18 14.09
N MET A 64 -0.89 -10.94 13.25
CA MET A 64 -2.01 -11.85 13.05
C MET A 64 -2.48 -11.85 11.60
N ALA A 65 -2.95 -12.98 11.11
CA ALA A 65 -3.58 -13.10 9.81
C ALA A 65 -5.07 -12.71 9.88
N LEU A 66 -5.56 -11.97 8.87
CA LEU A 66 -6.92 -11.43 8.84
C LEU A 66 -7.55 -11.67 7.47
N LYS A 67 -8.53 -12.56 7.40
CA LYS A 67 -9.26 -12.84 6.17
C LYS A 67 -10.29 -11.74 5.91
N ALA A 68 -10.22 -11.09 4.74
CA ALA A 68 -11.27 -10.21 4.22
C ALA A 68 -11.09 -9.92 2.72
N ASP A 69 -12.16 -9.90 1.95
CA ASP A 69 -12.22 -9.25 0.65
C ASP A 69 -12.46 -7.74 0.88
N VAL A 70 -11.47 -6.91 0.53
CA VAL A 70 -11.56 -5.46 0.74
C VAL A 70 -12.68 -4.79 -0.07
N SER A 71 -13.22 -5.44 -1.10
CA SER A 71 -14.38 -4.95 -1.85
C SER A 71 -15.72 -5.18 -1.13
N SER A 72 -15.72 -5.89 0.01
CA SER A 72 -16.89 -6.15 0.86
C SER A 72 -16.86 -5.26 2.09
N GLU A 73 -17.84 -4.36 2.23
CA GLU A 73 -17.93 -3.44 3.38
C GLU A 73 -18.03 -4.18 4.72
N ASP A 74 -18.83 -5.28 4.75
CA ASP A 74 -19.02 -6.07 5.97
C ASP A 74 -17.73 -6.83 6.37
N GLU A 75 -17.00 -7.39 5.38
CA GLU A 75 -15.76 -8.07 5.67
C GLU A 75 -14.66 -7.08 6.13
N VAL A 76 -14.60 -5.88 5.54
CA VAL A 76 -13.70 -4.81 6.00
C VAL A 76 -14.00 -4.44 7.45
N ARG A 77 -15.28 -4.22 7.80
CA ARG A 77 -15.66 -3.91 9.17
C ARG A 77 -15.24 -5.01 10.14
N THR A 78 -15.58 -6.27 9.82
CA THR A 78 -15.22 -7.45 10.64
C THR A 78 -13.70 -7.58 10.82
N MET A 79 -12.91 -7.31 9.76
CA MET A 79 -11.46 -7.33 9.82
C MET A 79 -10.91 -6.29 10.80
N PHE A 80 -11.42 -5.06 10.74
CA PHE A 80 -11.02 -4.01 11.68
C PHE A 80 -11.48 -4.28 13.11
N ASP A 81 -12.65 -4.89 13.31
CA ASP A 81 -13.13 -5.31 14.63
C ASP A 81 -12.17 -6.33 15.23
N ALA A 82 -11.86 -7.41 14.50
CA ALA A 82 -10.93 -8.45 14.96
C ALA A 82 -9.52 -7.90 15.25
N PHE A 83 -9.03 -6.97 14.40
CA PHE A 83 -7.76 -6.31 14.65
C PHE A 83 -7.78 -5.44 15.92
N GLY A 84 -8.86 -4.68 16.12
CA GLY A 84 -9.06 -3.85 17.32
C GLY A 84 -9.20 -4.67 18.60
N GLU A 85 -9.89 -5.82 18.55
CA GLU A 85 -10.01 -6.75 19.68
C GLU A 85 -8.64 -7.34 20.07
N ALA A 86 -7.79 -7.68 19.09
CA ALA A 86 -6.48 -8.26 19.35
C ALA A 86 -5.44 -7.25 19.86
N PHE A 87 -5.41 -6.04 19.29
CA PHE A 87 -4.35 -5.07 19.55
C PHE A 87 -4.79 -3.77 20.24
N GLY A 88 -6.09 -3.61 20.47
CA GLY A 88 -6.67 -2.50 21.23
C GLY A 88 -6.83 -1.20 20.45
N ARG A 89 -6.09 -1.00 19.35
CA ARG A 89 -6.11 0.22 18.53
C ARG A 89 -5.63 -0.03 17.10
N VAL A 90 -5.82 0.95 16.23
CA VAL A 90 -5.20 1.03 14.90
C VAL A 90 -4.44 2.34 14.81
N ASP A 91 -3.19 2.35 14.36
CA ASP A 91 -2.36 3.55 14.19
C ASP A 91 -1.99 3.81 12.72
N VAL A 92 -1.84 2.72 11.95
CA VAL A 92 -1.45 2.77 10.54
C VAL A 92 -2.33 1.84 9.72
N LEU A 93 -2.86 2.36 8.61
CA LEU A 93 -3.43 1.56 7.54
C LEU A 93 -2.54 1.65 6.29
N VAL A 94 -2.17 0.51 5.73
CA VAL A 94 -1.64 0.41 4.37
C VAL A 94 -2.71 -0.22 3.48
N ALA A 95 -3.39 0.59 2.69
CA ALA A 95 -4.39 0.16 1.73
C ALA A 95 -3.70 -0.27 0.43
N ASN A 96 -3.23 -1.54 0.41
CA ASN A 96 -2.37 -2.07 -0.65
C ASN A 96 -3.07 -3.03 -1.61
N SER A 97 -4.15 -3.69 -1.23
CA SER A 97 -4.85 -4.65 -2.10
C SER A 97 -5.11 -4.09 -3.49
N GLY A 98 -4.79 -4.87 -4.52
CA GLY A 98 -5.00 -4.48 -5.91
C GLY A 98 -4.91 -5.67 -6.86
N ILE A 99 -5.60 -5.55 -7.99
CA ILE A 99 -5.62 -6.55 -9.06
C ILE A 99 -5.54 -5.87 -10.43
N GLN A 100 -5.23 -6.66 -11.45
CA GLN A 100 -5.31 -6.30 -12.87
C GLN A 100 -6.26 -7.25 -13.59
N ARG A 101 -6.97 -6.75 -14.61
CA ARG A 101 -7.79 -7.50 -15.56
C ARG A 101 -7.72 -6.78 -16.89
N ASP A 102 -6.74 -7.15 -17.69
CA ASP A 102 -6.31 -6.42 -18.88
C ASP A 102 -7.13 -6.85 -20.10
N ALA A 103 -7.44 -5.91 -20.95
CA ALA A 103 -8.09 -6.14 -22.24
C ALA A 103 -7.93 -4.90 -23.14
N ALA A 104 -7.97 -5.09 -24.45
CA ALA A 104 -8.15 -3.98 -25.37
C ALA A 104 -9.46 -3.22 -25.03
N PHE A 105 -9.45 -1.89 -25.17
CA PHE A 105 -10.57 -1.06 -24.71
C PHE A 105 -11.93 -1.49 -25.26
N ALA A 106 -12.01 -1.81 -26.54
CA ALA A 106 -13.25 -2.26 -27.19
C ALA A 106 -13.72 -3.65 -26.73
N GLU A 107 -12.80 -4.47 -26.20
CA GLU A 107 -13.08 -5.84 -25.76
C GLU A 107 -13.24 -5.96 -24.25
N MET A 108 -12.94 -4.89 -23.50
CA MET A 108 -13.03 -4.89 -22.05
C MET A 108 -14.47 -5.04 -21.60
N THR A 109 -14.78 -6.10 -20.87
CA THR A 109 -16.11 -6.31 -20.33
C THR A 109 -16.38 -5.41 -19.13
N LEU A 110 -17.68 -5.13 -18.90
CA LEU A 110 -18.08 -4.36 -17.71
C LEU A 110 -17.70 -5.06 -16.41
N ASP A 111 -17.66 -6.39 -16.39
CA ASP A 111 -17.22 -7.17 -15.23
C ASP A 111 -15.73 -6.97 -14.94
N GLN A 112 -14.85 -7.02 -15.96
CA GLN A 112 -13.42 -6.73 -15.82
C GLN A 112 -13.19 -5.31 -15.30
N TRP A 113 -13.92 -4.34 -15.84
CA TRP A 113 -13.89 -2.95 -15.38
C TRP A 113 -14.29 -2.84 -13.91
N ARG A 114 -15.49 -3.30 -13.55
CA ARG A 114 -16.04 -3.24 -12.20
C ARG A 114 -15.14 -3.94 -11.19
N ARG A 115 -14.70 -5.15 -11.48
CA ARG A 115 -13.89 -5.93 -10.55
C ARG A 115 -12.57 -5.22 -10.17
N VAL A 116 -11.93 -4.54 -11.12
CA VAL A 116 -10.72 -3.76 -10.85
C VAL A 116 -11.04 -2.53 -10.00
N LEU A 117 -12.10 -1.79 -10.32
CA LEU A 117 -12.49 -0.63 -9.51
C LEU A 117 -12.95 -1.03 -8.11
N ASP A 118 -13.69 -2.11 -7.98
CA ASP A 118 -14.21 -2.59 -6.68
C ASP A 118 -13.06 -2.94 -5.72
N VAL A 119 -12.01 -3.59 -6.21
CA VAL A 119 -10.87 -3.94 -5.37
C VAL A 119 -9.93 -2.74 -5.18
N ASN A 120 -9.50 -2.10 -6.29
CA ASN A 120 -8.40 -1.14 -6.26
C ASN A 120 -8.82 0.23 -5.71
N LEU A 121 -10.05 0.66 -5.96
CA LEU A 121 -10.54 1.99 -5.57
C LEU A 121 -11.57 1.90 -4.44
N THR A 122 -12.68 1.17 -4.64
CA THR A 122 -13.72 1.02 -3.62
C THR A 122 -13.16 0.34 -2.36
N GLY A 123 -12.32 -0.69 -2.51
CA GLY A 123 -11.68 -1.36 -1.39
C GLY A 123 -10.76 -0.45 -0.57
N GLN A 124 -9.97 0.40 -1.23
CA GLN A 124 -9.17 1.40 -0.51
C GLN A 124 -10.05 2.43 0.20
N PHE A 125 -11.13 2.89 -0.44
CA PHE A 125 -12.11 3.78 0.20
C PHE A 125 -12.72 3.14 1.45
N LEU A 126 -13.19 1.91 1.39
CA LEU A 126 -13.81 1.22 2.52
C LEU A 126 -12.84 1.08 3.69
N CYS A 127 -11.61 0.63 3.41
CA CYS A 127 -10.57 0.50 4.43
C CYS A 127 -10.16 1.86 5.02
N ALA A 128 -9.96 2.89 4.18
CA ALA A 128 -9.59 4.23 4.65
C ALA A 128 -10.68 4.85 5.51
N ARG A 129 -11.96 4.72 5.09
CA ARG A 129 -13.11 5.22 5.86
C ARG A 129 -13.19 4.55 7.24
N GLU A 130 -13.01 3.23 7.31
CA GLU A 130 -13.05 2.52 8.58
C GLU A 130 -11.85 2.89 9.46
N ALA A 131 -10.65 3.05 8.89
CA ALA A 131 -9.49 3.52 9.63
C ALA A 131 -9.72 4.92 10.23
N VAL A 132 -10.24 5.87 9.44
CA VAL A 132 -10.55 7.23 9.92
C VAL A 132 -11.54 7.20 11.08
N ARG A 133 -12.62 6.39 10.98
CA ARG A 133 -13.59 6.22 12.08
C ARG A 133 -12.90 5.75 13.37
N ARG A 134 -11.99 4.78 13.26
CA ARG A 134 -11.22 4.26 14.40
C ARG A 134 -10.26 5.31 14.95
N PHE A 135 -9.50 5.99 14.11
CA PHE A 135 -8.58 7.04 14.53
C PHE A 135 -9.29 8.16 15.29
N LEU A 136 -10.45 8.62 14.80
CA LEU A 136 -11.24 9.66 15.47
C LEU A 136 -11.83 9.18 16.80
N ALA A 137 -12.30 7.93 16.87
CA ALA A 137 -12.87 7.38 18.09
C ALA A 137 -11.83 7.11 19.19
N GLN A 138 -10.64 6.66 18.84
CA GLN A 138 -9.56 6.37 19.79
C GLN A 138 -8.77 7.60 20.24
N GLY A 139 -8.77 8.66 19.42
CA GLY A 139 -8.02 9.89 19.65
C GLY A 139 -6.49 9.72 19.58
N PRO A 140 -5.73 10.82 19.76
CA PRO A 140 -4.28 10.82 19.70
C PRO A 140 -3.65 10.11 20.92
N ASP A 141 -2.54 9.42 20.70
CA ASP A 141 -1.69 8.88 21.75
C ASP A 141 -0.24 9.33 21.53
N PRO A 142 0.18 10.47 22.11
CA PRO A 142 1.53 11.00 21.93
C PRO A 142 2.65 10.10 22.46
N SER A 143 2.34 9.08 23.27
CA SER A 143 3.33 8.09 23.70
C SER A 143 3.71 7.10 22.61
N VAL A 144 2.82 6.92 21.61
CA VAL A 144 3.00 6.02 20.47
C VAL A 144 3.45 6.78 19.21
N SER A 145 2.76 7.89 18.87
CA SER A 145 3.07 8.69 17.69
C SER A 145 2.50 10.10 17.83
N ARG A 146 3.08 11.07 17.10
CA ARG A 146 2.55 12.44 16.99
C ARG A 146 1.23 12.48 16.24
N ALA A 147 1.06 11.62 15.22
CA ALA A 147 -0.16 11.56 14.45
C ALA A 147 -1.23 10.75 15.17
N THR A 148 -2.50 11.18 15.06
CA THR A 148 -3.67 10.43 15.51
C THR A 148 -3.85 9.13 14.72
N GLY A 149 -3.47 9.13 13.44
CA GLY A 149 -3.47 7.98 12.57
C GLY A 149 -2.76 8.26 11.25
N LYS A 150 -2.40 7.21 10.53
CA LYS A 150 -1.72 7.31 9.24
C LYS A 150 -2.32 6.34 8.23
N ILE A 151 -2.55 6.84 7.02
CA ILE A 151 -3.03 6.03 5.90
C ILE A 151 -2.02 6.14 4.76
N ILE A 152 -1.60 4.99 4.23
CA ILE A 152 -0.76 4.88 3.04
C ILE A 152 -1.59 4.18 1.97
N CYS A 153 -1.94 4.93 0.91
CA CYS A 153 -2.67 4.40 -0.25
C CYS A 153 -1.67 3.87 -1.29
N MET A 154 -1.78 2.60 -1.66
CA MET A 154 -0.93 2.03 -2.69
C MET A 154 -1.50 2.35 -4.08
N SER A 155 -0.87 3.30 -4.75
CA SER A 155 -1.18 3.70 -6.11
C SER A 155 -0.30 2.97 -7.14
N SER A 156 0.17 3.66 -8.16
CA SER A 156 1.06 3.20 -9.21
C SER A 156 1.55 4.41 -9.99
N VAL A 157 2.65 4.30 -10.72
CA VAL A 157 3.02 5.27 -11.76
C VAL A 157 1.88 5.52 -12.76
N HIS A 158 0.96 4.57 -12.89
CA HIS A 158 -0.23 4.68 -13.74
C HIS A 158 -1.35 5.57 -13.16
N GLU A 159 -1.12 6.23 -12.04
CA GLU A 159 -1.97 7.36 -11.63
C GLU A 159 -1.73 8.60 -12.52
N VAL A 160 -0.57 8.69 -13.18
CA VAL A 160 -0.17 9.79 -14.07
C VAL A 160 0.26 9.34 -15.47
N ILE A 161 0.77 8.11 -15.63
CA ILE A 161 1.19 7.57 -16.93
C ILE A 161 0.06 6.70 -17.50
N PRO A 162 -0.45 7.01 -18.70
CA PRO A 162 -1.44 6.16 -19.36
C PRO A 162 -0.84 4.79 -19.72
N TRP A 163 -1.69 3.74 -19.74
CA TRP A 163 -1.28 2.39 -20.10
C TRP A 163 -2.32 1.73 -21.02
N ALA A 164 -1.97 1.55 -22.27
CA ALA A 164 -2.83 0.91 -23.25
C ALA A 164 -3.14 -0.55 -22.83
N GLY A 165 -4.40 -0.96 -22.97
CA GLY A 165 -4.87 -2.28 -22.54
C GLY A 165 -5.22 -2.39 -21.04
N HIS A 166 -4.94 -1.35 -20.25
CA HIS A 166 -5.09 -1.35 -18.78
C HIS A 166 -5.94 -0.18 -18.27
N VAL A 167 -6.93 0.25 -19.05
CA VAL A 167 -7.71 1.48 -18.75
C VAL A 167 -8.42 1.42 -17.40
N ASN A 168 -8.95 0.26 -17.00
CA ASN A 168 -9.58 0.03 -15.70
C ASN A 168 -8.58 0.22 -14.55
N TYR A 169 -7.36 -0.31 -14.72
CA TYR A 169 -6.31 -0.19 -13.73
C TYR A 169 -5.84 1.27 -13.60
N ALA A 170 -5.49 1.93 -14.71
CA ALA A 170 -5.07 3.32 -14.72
C ALA A 170 -6.16 4.24 -14.14
N ALA A 171 -7.43 4.05 -14.52
CA ALA A 171 -8.55 4.79 -13.96
C ALA A 171 -8.68 4.57 -12.44
N SER A 172 -8.51 3.32 -11.96
CA SER A 172 -8.54 3.02 -10.52
C SER A 172 -7.43 3.75 -9.76
N LYS A 173 -6.21 3.80 -10.32
CA LYS A 173 -5.05 4.42 -9.66
C LYS A 173 -5.10 5.95 -9.69
N GLY A 174 -5.58 6.56 -10.79
CA GLY A 174 -5.91 7.98 -10.83
C GLY A 174 -7.01 8.36 -9.82
N GLY A 175 -8.03 7.50 -9.68
CA GLY A 175 -9.07 7.64 -8.65
C GLY A 175 -8.49 7.57 -7.23
N VAL A 176 -7.59 6.62 -6.95
CA VAL A 176 -6.90 6.49 -5.65
C VAL A 176 -6.10 7.75 -5.34
N MET A 177 -5.34 8.29 -6.30
CA MET A 177 -4.57 9.52 -6.12
C MET A 177 -5.46 10.67 -5.66
N LEU A 178 -6.57 10.91 -6.34
CA LEU A 178 -7.43 12.06 -6.03
C LEU A 178 -8.26 11.83 -4.76
N MET A 179 -8.73 10.60 -4.52
CA MET A 179 -9.37 10.21 -3.27
C MET A 179 -8.43 10.43 -2.08
N MET A 180 -7.18 10.00 -2.17
CA MET A 180 -6.15 10.17 -1.14
C MET A 180 -5.94 11.66 -0.82
N LYS A 181 -5.80 12.53 -1.83
CA LYS A 181 -5.60 13.97 -1.65
C LYS A 181 -6.79 14.64 -1.00
N SER A 182 -8.02 14.30 -1.43
CA SER A 182 -9.25 14.84 -0.87
C SER A 182 -9.40 14.43 0.60
N LEU A 183 -9.17 13.15 0.91
CA LEU A 183 -9.21 12.65 2.27
C LEU A 183 -8.15 13.32 3.14
N ALA A 184 -6.92 13.45 2.63
CA ALA A 184 -5.84 14.12 3.36
C ALA A 184 -6.21 15.54 3.78
N GLN A 185 -6.81 16.32 2.87
CA GLN A 185 -7.27 17.68 3.14
C GLN A 185 -8.35 17.70 4.21
N GLU A 186 -9.29 16.75 4.19
CA GLU A 186 -10.42 16.70 5.13
C GLU A 186 -9.99 16.36 6.55
N VAL A 187 -9.03 15.41 6.72
CA VAL A 187 -8.72 14.85 8.05
C VAL A 187 -7.41 15.39 8.67
N ALA A 188 -6.66 16.24 7.96
CA ALA A 188 -5.37 16.74 8.45
C ALA A 188 -5.46 17.48 9.78
N GLN A 189 -6.53 18.27 10.00
CA GLN A 189 -6.73 19.02 11.25
C GLN A 189 -6.99 18.09 12.46
N ALA A 190 -7.42 16.85 12.21
CA ALA A 190 -7.56 15.84 13.25
C ALA A 190 -6.24 15.11 13.56
N GLY A 191 -5.12 15.55 12.98
CA GLY A 191 -3.82 14.91 13.14
C GLY A 191 -3.67 13.59 12.37
N ILE A 192 -4.52 13.35 11.37
CA ILE A 192 -4.46 12.14 10.54
C ILE A 192 -3.71 12.48 9.26
N ARG A 193 -2.62 11.72 8.98
CA ARG A 193 -1.83 11.88 7.76
C ARG A 193 -2.25 10.84 6.71
N VAL A 194 -2.53 11.29 5.51
CA VAL A 194 -2.86 10.42 4.37
C VAL A 194 -1.91 10.72 3.24
N ASN A 195 -1.20 9.70 2.75
CA ASN A 195 -0.24 9.81 1.66
C ASN A 195 -0.36 8.60 0.72
N GLY A 196 0.20 8.73 -0.46
CA GLY A 196 0.28 7.66 -1.45
C GLY A 196 1.72 7.19 -1.67
N ILE A 197 1.87 5.94 -2.07
CA ILE A 197 3.07 5.44 -2.73
C ILE A 197 2.66 5.01 -4.14
N ALA A 198 3.42 5.44 -5.14
CA ALA A 198 3.25 5.05 -6.53
C ALA A 198 4.47 4.22 -6.98
N PRO A 199 4.39 2.89 -6.90
CA PRO A 199 5.44 2.02 -7.41
C PRO A 199 5.55 2.10 -8.92
N GLY A 200 6.79 1.98 -9.44
CA GLY A 200 7.06 1.61 -10.82
C GLY A 200 6.95 0.11 -11.03
N ALA A 201 7.78 -0.45 -11.90
CA ALA A 201 7.88 -1.89 -12.08
C ALA A 201 8.63 -2.53 -10.89
N ILE A 202 7.91 -3.37 -10.13
CA ILE A 202 8.43 -4.09 -8.96
C ILE A 202 8.27 -5.59 -9.20
N LYS A 203 9.28 -6.39 -8.88
CA LYS A 203 9.23 -7.87 -9.01
C LYS A 203 8.21 -8.47 -8.06
N THR A 204 7.01 -8.73 -8.57
CA THR A 204 5.89 -9.29 -7.82
C THR A 204 5.17 -10.36 -8.65
N PRO A 205 4.36 -11.23 -8.03
CA PRO A 205 3.58 -12.22 -8.77
C PRO A 205 2.63 -11.61 -9.82
N ILE A 206 2.11 -10.38 -9.58
CA ILE A 206 1.11 -9.75 -10.46
C ILE A 206 1.68 -9.34 -11.83
N ASN A 207 2.97 -9.09 -11.94
CA ASN A 207 3.65 -8.66 -13.17
C ASN A 207 4.81 -9.56 -13.58
N ARG A 208 4.79 -10.82 -13.15
CA ARG A 208 5.87 -11.78 -13.35
C ARG A 208 6.30 -11.91 -14.81
N GLU A 209 5.37 -11.94 -15.74
CA GLU A 209 5.63 -12.05 -17.18
C GLU A 209 6.51 -10.91 -17.73
N ALA A 210 6.47 -9.73 -17.08
CA ALA A 210 7.23 -8.56 -17.52
C ALA A 210 8.74 -8.64 -17.20
N TRP A 211 9.17 -9.55 -16.30
CA TRP A 211 10.56 -9.60 -15.83
C TRP A 211 11.15 -11.01 -15.66
N GLU A 212 10.35 -12.09 -15.81
CA GLU A 212 10.83 -13.45 -15.52
C GLU A 212 11.80 -14.00 -16.58
N THR A 213 11.83 -13.42 -17.77
CA THR A 213 12.80 -13.79 -18.81
C THR A 213 13.80 -12.66 -19.06
N PRO A 214 15.06 -12.98 -19.44
CA PRO A 214 16.06 -11.94 -19.75
C PRO A 214 15.63 -10.98 -20.87
N GLU A 215 14.82 -11.45 -21.80
CA GLU A 215 14.29 -10.62 -22.89
C GLU A 215 13.20 -9.66 -22.40
N ALA A 216 12.25 -10.14 -21.57
CA ALA A 216 11.21 -9.33 -20.98
C ALA A 216 11.83 -8.28 -20.04
N GLU A 217 12.74 -8.68 -19.15
CA GLU A 217 13.43 -7.76 -18.24
C GLU A 217 14.20 -6.67 -19.02
N ARG A 218 14.96 -7.02 -20.04
CA ARG A 218 15.68 -6.02 -20.88
C ARG A 218 14.72 -4.99 -21.48
N LYS A 219 13.59 -5.44 -22.04
CA LYS A 219 12.56 -4.54 -22.60
C LYS A 219 11.94 -3.64 -21.53
N LEU A 220 11.70 -4.18 -20.32
CA LEU A 220 11.19 -3.40 -19.19
C LEU A 220 12.21 -2.35 -18.74
N LEU A 221 13.50 -2.67 -18.74
CA LEU A 221 14.58 -1.76 -18.33
C LEU A 221 14.74 -0.55 -19.26
N GLU A 222 14.26 -0.62 -20.51
CA GLU A 222 14.21 0.56 -21.39
C GLU A 222 13.34 1.68 -20.82
N LEU A 223 12.35 1.33 -19.96
CA LEU A 223 11.43 2.27 -19.31
C LEU A 223 11.93 2.76 -17.95
N ILE A 224 13.04 2.19 -17.41
CA ILE A 224 13.50 2.46 -16.06
C ILE A 224 14.89 3.11 -16.09
N PRO A 225 15.00 4.44 -15.96
CA PRO A 225 16.28 5.14 -16.00
C PRO A 225 17.32 4.64 -15.00
N TYR A 226 16.88 4.16 -13.82
CA TYR A 226 17.76 3.65 -12.77
C TYR A 226 18.45 2.33 -13.11
N GLY A 227 17.97 1.61 -14.16
CA GLY A 227 18.65 0.45 -14.74
C GLY A 227 18.43 -0.87 -14.01
N ARG A 228 17.47 -0.96 -13.09
CA ARG A 228 17.00 -2.22 -12.50
C ARG A 228 15.50 -2.21 -12.26
N VAL A 229 14.88 -3.36 -12.26
CA VAL A 229 13.53 -3.57 -11.75
C VAL A 229 13.55 -3.38 -10.23
N GLY A 230 12.53 -2.74 -9.66
CA GLY A 230 12.43 -2.57 -8.22
C GLY A 230 12.12 -3.89 -7.50
N GLU A 231 12.53 -3.98 -6.24
CA GLU A 231 12.17 -5.08 -5.36
C GLU A 231 11.08 -4.62 -4.36
N PRO A 232 10.24 -5.53 -3.84
CA PRO A 232 9.21 -5.18 -2.84
C PRO A 232 9.76 -4.40 -1.64
N GLU A 233 11.01 -4.65 -1.26
CA GLU A 233 11.72 -3.98 -0.16
C GLU A 233 12.00 -2.49 -0.46
N ASP A 234 12.09 -2.09 -1.73
CA ASP A 234 12.21 -0.66 -2.09
C ASP A 234 10.96 0.10 -1.67
N ILE A 235 9.79 -0.51 -1.85
CA ILE A 235 8.50 0.04 -1.44
C ILE A 235 8.32 -0.03 0.08
N ALA A 236 8.72 -1.15 0.70
CA ALA A 236 8.60 -1.34 2.14
C ALA A 236 9.38 -0.29 2.93
N ARG A 237 10.60 0.08 2.50
CA ARG A 237 11.38 1.16 3.12
C ARG A 237 10.67 2.51 3.06
N ALA A 238 10.07 2.84 1.93
CA ALA A 238 9.28 4.06 1.76
C ALA A 238 8.03 4.06 2.67
N ALA A 239 7.37 2.91 2.78
CA ALA A 239 6.19 2.74 3.65
C ALA A 239 6.56 2.90 5.14
N VAL A 240 7.68 2.33 5.61
CA VAL A 240 8.18 2.53 6.99
C VAL A 240 8.42 4.02 7.26
N TRP A 241 9.05 4.74 6.34
CA TRP A 241 9.28 6.18 6.51
C TRP A 241 7.97 6.96 6.58
N LEU A 242 7.00 6.71 5.68
CA LEU A 242 5.69 7.37 5.70
C LEU A 242 4.86 7.01 6.95
N ALA A 243 5.02 5.82 7.50
CA ALA A 243 4.36 5.39 8.74
C ALA A 243 5.00 5.96 10.01
N SER A 244 6.28 6.40 9.93
CA SER A 244 7.03 6.92 11.07
C SER A 244 6.79 8.42 11.30
N ASP A 245 7.17 8.92 12.48
CA ASP A 245 7.16 10.35 12.80
C ASP A 245 8.26 11.14 12.07
N ALA A 246 9.18 10.47 11.34
CA ALA A 246 10.17 11.14 10.48
C ALA A 246 9.51 11.85 9.27
N SER A 247 8.28 11.48 8.93
CA SER A 247 7.48 12.12 7.87
C SER A 247 6.31 12.94 8.42
N ASP A 248 6.40 13.46 9.66
CA ASP A 248 5.28 14.10 10.38
C ASP A 248 4.64 15.28 9.62
N TYR A 249 5.40 16.03 8.84
CA TYR A 249 4.88 17.18 8.05
C TYR A 249 4.53 16.81 6.59
N VAL A 250 4.44 15.51 6.26
CA VAL A 250 4.11 15.02 4.91
C VAL A 250 2.65 14.59 4.86
N VAL A 251 1.82 15.34 4.10
CA VAL A 251 0.38 15.14 4.00
C VAL A 251 -0.07 15.37 2.55
N GLY A 252 -0.89 14.46 2.02
CA GLY A 252 -1.53 14.58 0.70
C GLY A 252 -0.60 14.44 -0.49
N THR A 253 0.59 13.85 -0.30
CA THR A 253 1.54 13.61 -1.38
C THR A 253 1.53 12.17 -1.87
N THR A 254 1.86 11.96 -3.14
CA THR A 254 2.24 10.65 -3.65
C THR A 254 3.77 10.60 -3.77
N LEU A 255 4.39 9.62 -3.11
CA LEU A 255 5.80 9.32 -3.27
C LEU A 255 5.99 8.31 -4.40
N PHE A 256 6.57 8.74 -5.51
CA PHE A 256 6.95 7.85 -6.61
C PHE A 256 8.21 7.07 -6.23
N VAL A 257 8.11 5.73 -6.24
CA VAL A 257 9.21 4.80 -5.99
C VAL A 257 9.31 3.88 -7.21
N ASP A 258 9.91 4.41 -8.26
CA ASP A 258 9.74 3.93 -9.63
C ASP A 258 11.03 3.83 -10.46
N GLY A 259 12.19 4.11 -9.86
CA GLY A 259 13.46 4.13 -10.59
C GLY A 259 13.53 5.19 -11.70
N GLY A 260 12.69 6.24 -11.62
CA GLY A 260 12.60 7.31 -12.61
C GLY A 260 11.67 7.00 -13.79
N MET A 261 10.83 5.97 -13.69
CA MET A 261 9.91 5.53 -14.76
C MET A 261 8.90 6.62 -15.17
N THR A 262 8.57 7.55 -14.26
CA THR A 262 7.69 8.70 -14.55
C THR A 262 8.40 9.86 -15.23
N LEU A 263 9.72 9.83 -15.35
CA LEU A 263 10.48 10.88 -16.04
C LEU A 263 10.32 10.73 -17.56
N TYR A 264 10.28 11.87 -18.28
CA TYR A 264 10.13 11.82 -19.72
C TYR A 264 11.39 11.25 -20.39
N PRO A 265 11.31 10.10 -21.08
CA PRO A 265 12.50 9.38 -21.56
C PRO A 265 13.24 10.10 -22.69
N GLY A 266 12.56 10.99 -23.44
CA GLY A 266 13.16 11.72 -24.57
C GLY A 266 14.31 12.67 -24.18
N PHE A 267 14.46 13.01 -22.90
CA PHE A 267 15.57 13.83 -22.42
C PHE A 267 16.71 13.04 -21.76
N ARG A 268 16.69 11.71 -21.83
CA ARG A 268 17.71 10.86 -21.24
C ARG A 268 19.12 11.08 -21.83
N GLU A 269 19.19 11.47 -23.09
CA GLU A 269 20.42 11.67 -23.86
C GLU A 269 20.58 13.12 -24.39
N ASN A 270 20.13 14.10 -23.59
CA ASN A 270 20.16 15.55 -23.91
C ASN A 270 19.20 16.01 -25.03
N GLY A 271 18.21 15.24 -25.39
CA GLY A 271 17.21 15.59 -26.41
C GLY A 271 17.55 15.20 -27.81
#